data_2c9f7738091d21a92c77053599e7cef8
#
_entry.id   2c9f7738091d21a92c77053599e7cef8
#
_cell.length_a   1.000
_cell.length_b   1.000
_cell.length_c   1.000
_cell.angle_alpha   90.00
_cell.angle_beta   90.00
_cell.angle_gamma   90.00
#
_symmetry.space_group_name_H-M   'P 1'
#
loop_
_entity.id
_entity.type
_entity.pdbx_description
1 polymer ?
#
loop_
_entity_poly.entity_id
_entity_poly.type
_entity_poly.pdbx_seq_one_letter_code
_entity_poly.pdbx_strand_id
1 'polypeptide(L)'
;GVHFKGRSAHPLSSVVADIVSEVTVDGTPRIDLVVATHRHQDHISGFTDPLWDTVEVADVWLPWCEDPADPVSQRLRTRLDAMARTLALRFAASDPDSAQLALNSLTNEKAMTTLRQGFAGKATRTYVSADRPVRTELPGLRGGRIYVLGPTRDEAAIRRMEPTKAERWLTTEEAGSVLRSEPSPFGDAYEVRVRDGATSRAAT
;
A
#
# COMPACT_ATOMS: atom_id res chain seq x y z
N GLY A 1 3.55 3.12 -5.14
CA GLY A 1 2.79 3.97 -6.03
C GLY A 1 1.53 3.29 -6.53
N VAL A 2 0.53 4.06 -6.91
CA VAL A 2 -0.73 3.57 -7.49
C VAL A 2 -0.60 3.56 -9.01
N HIS A 3 -0.91 2.42 -9.64
CA HIS A 3 -0.88 2.28 -11.09
C HIS A 3 -2.28 2.11 -11.65
N PHE A 4 -2.70 3.03 -12.51
CA PHE A 4 -3.98 2.94 -13.21
C PHE A 4 -3.83 2.16 -14.53
N LYS A 5 -4.46 0.99 -14.58
CA LYS A 5 -4.50 0.16 -15.80
C LYS A 5 -5.01 0.97 -17.01
N GLY A 6 -4.24 0.99 -18.08
CA GLY A 6 -4.67 1.51 -19.39
C GLY A 6 -4.55 3.01 -19.61
N ARG A 7 -3.99 3.80 -18.68
CA ARG A 7 -3.76 5.24 -18.84
C ARG A 7 -2.32 5.70 -18.60
N SER A 8 -1.41 4.79 -18.30
CA SER A 8 0.01 5.14 -18.12
C SER A 8 0.69 5.25 -19.48
N ALA A 9 1.46 6.32 -19.68
CA ALA A 9 2.32 6.48 -20.85
C ALA A 9 3.49 5.48 -20.86
N HIS A 10 3.80 4.90 -19.70
CA HIS A 10 4.89 3.94 -19.53
C HIS A 10 4.37 2.61 -19.01
N PRO A 11 4.83 1.46 -19.55
CA PRO A 11 4.51 0.16 -19.01
C PRO A 11 5.08 0.01 -17.60
N LEU A 12 4.40 -0.76 -16.75
CA LEU A 12 4.81 -0.97 -15.35
C LEU A 12 6.21 -1.56 -15.24
N SER A 13 6.60 -2.41 -16.19
CA SER A 13 7.95 -3.00 -16.27
C SER A 13 9.05 -1.95 -16.45
N SER A 14 8.81 -0.86 -17.20
CA SER A 14 9.81 0.21 -17.32
C SER A 14 9.97 0.96 -15.98
N VAL A 15 8.88 1.17 -15.24
CA VAL A 15 8.95 1.79 -13.90
C VAL A 15 9.73 0.90 -12.94
N VAL A 16 9.54 -0.42 -12.99
CA VAL A 16 10.34 -1.35 -12.17
C VAL A 16 11.81 -1.32 -12.58
N ALA A 17 12.10 -1.30 -13.87
CA ALA A 17 13.48 -1.20 -14.37
C ALA A 17 14.16 0.10 -13.92
N ASP A 18 13.44 1.23 -13.95
CA ASP A 18 13.94 2.52 -13.46
C ASP A 18 14.25 2.44 -11.96
N ILE A 19 13.35 1.88 -11.16
CA ILE A 19 13.60 1.69 -9.72
C ILE A 19 14.84 0.84 -9.48
N VAL A 20 14.95 -0.30 -10.16
CA VAL A 20 16.08 -1.22 -10.01
C VAL A 20 17.39 -0.52 -10.42
N SER A 21 17.37 0.27 -11.49
CA SER A 21 18.52 1.08 -11.91
C SER A 21 18.94 2.08 -10.84
N GLU A 22 17.99 2.83 -10.27
CA GLU A 22 18.25 3.87 -9.26
C GLU A 22 18.82 3.31 -7.95
N VAL A 23 18.39 2.09 -7.56
CA VAL A 23 18.87 1.46 -6.31
C VAL A 23 20.11 0.58 -6.53
N THR A 24 20.67 0.57 -7.74
CA THR A 24 21.88 -0.22 -8.07
C THR A 24 23.12 0.58 -7.70
N VAL A 25 23.90 0.07 -6.73
CA VAL A 25 25.18 0.61 -6.33
C VAL A 25 26.23 -0.48 -6.53
N ASP A 26 27.31 -0.17 -7.21
CA ASP A 26 28.41 -1.11 -7.51
C ASP A 26 27.91 -2.41 -8.17
N GLY A 27 26.92 -2.30 -9.04
CA GLY A 27 26.35 -3.43 -9.78
C GLY A 27 25.36 -4.30 -9.00
N THR A 28 25.05 -3.96 -7.76
CA THR A 28 24.10 -4.70 -6.93
C THR A 28 22.90 -3.82 -6.57
N PRO A 29 21.67 -4.17 -7.02
CA PRO A 29 20.47 -3.43 -6.64
C PRO A 29 20.08 -3.77 -5.19
N ARG A 30 19.94 -2.74 -4.33
CA ARG A 30 19.69 -2.88 -2.89
C ARG A 30 18.60 -1.95 -2.41
N ILE A 31 17.71 -2.48 -1.58
CA ILE A 31 16.66 -1.73 -0.87
C ILE A 31 16.69 -2.11 0.60
N ASP A 32 16.78 -1.11 1.49
CA ASP A 32 16.79 -1.35 2.93
C ASP A 32 15.42 -1.81 3.44
N LEU A 33 14.33 -1.21 2.93
CA LEU A 33 12.98 -1.52 3.38
C LEU A 33 11.97 -1.44 2.23
N VAL A 34 11.19 -2.50 2.09
CA VAL A 34 9.97 -2.52 1.29
C VAL A 34 8.76 -2.56 2.21
N VAL A 35 7.81 -1.64 2.06
CA VAL A 35 6.56 -1.61 2.82
C VAL A 35 5.39 -1.84 1.88
N ALA A 36 4.70 -2.96 2.03
CA ALA A 36 3.43 -3.23 1.35
C ALA A 36 2.28 -3.05 2.33
N THR A 37 1.53 -1.95 2.20
CA THR A 37 0.48 -1.58 3.15
C THR A 37 -0.75 -2.46 3.06
N HIS A 38 -1.05 -3.00 1.87
CA HIS A 38 -2.16 -3.93 1.61
C HIS A 38 -2.02 -4.57 0.22
N ARG A 39 -2.78 -5.62 -0.02
CA ARG A 39 -2.64 -6.49 -1.18
C ARG A 39 -3.45 -6.13 -2.43
N HIS A 40 -4.04 -4.94 -2.52
CA HIS A 40 -4.80 -4.58 -3.71
C HIS A 40 -3.91 -4.48 -4.95
N GLN A 41 -4.45 -4.87 -6.10
CA GLN A 41 -3.70 -4.99 -7.35
C GLN A 41 -3.03 -3.69 -7.78
N ASP A 42 -3.71 -2.57 -7.62
CA ASP A 42 -3.22 -1.23 -7.96
C ASP A 42 -2.03 -0.77 -7.09
N HIS A 43 -1.79 -1.42 -5.95
CA HIS A 43 -0.66 -1.13 -5.08
C HIS A 43 0.52 -2.09 -5.24
N ILE A 44 0.27 -3.37 -5.49
CA ILE A 44 1.34 -4.37 -5.47
C ILE A 44 1.61 -5.04 -6.82
N SER A 45 0.86 -4.74 -7.88
CA SER A 45 1.03 -5.39 -9.19
C SER A 45 2.44 -5.27 -9.77
N GLY A 46 3.18 -4.22 -9.43
CA GLY A 46 4.58 -4.04 -9.83
C GLY A 46 5.50 -5.16 -9.34
N PHE A 47 5.18 -5.80 -8.23
CA PHE A 47 5.97 -6.92 -7.70
C PHE A 47 5.77 -8.24 -8.46
N THR A 48 4.99 -8.25 -9.53
CA THR A 48 4.93 -9.40 -10.46
C THR A 48 6.07 -9.42 -11.48
N ASP A 49 6.85 -8.34 -11.58
CA ASP A 49 7.97 -8.24 -12.51
C ASP A 49 9.15 -9.11 -12.02
N PRO A 50 9.76 -9.92 -12.89
CA PRO A 50 10.86 -10.80 -12.52
C PRO A 50 12.16 -10.05 -12.15
N LEU A 51 12.30 -8.78 -12.46
CA LEU A 51 13.47 -7.99 -12.05
C LEU A 51 13.64 -7.93 -10.53
N TRP A 52 12.55 -8.07 -9.77
CA TRP A 52 12.63 -8.11 -8.31
C TRP A 52 13.43 -9.29 -7.77
N ASP A 53 13.55 -10.40 -8.54
CA ASP A 53 14.36 -11.55 -8.14
C ASP A 53 15.87 -11.23 -8.09
N THR A 54 16.28 -10.10 -8.67
CA THR A 54 17.67 -9.63 -8.67
C THR A 54 17.98 -8.62 -7.55
N VAL A 55 16.96 -8.10 -6.87
CA VAL A 55 17.08 -7.02 -5.87
C VAL A 55 17.29 -7.61 -4.49
N GLU A 56 18.39 -7.22 -3.84
CA GLU A 56 18.60 -7.50 -2.41
C GLU A 56 17.72 -6.59 -1.56
N VAL A 57 16.89 -7.16 -0.70
CA VAL A 57 16.03 -6.41 0.23
C VAL A 57 16.39 -6.81 1.66
N ALA A 58 16.67 -5.82 2.53
CA ALA A 58 17.01 -6.10 3.90
C ALA A 58 15.77 -6.49 4.73
N ASP A 59 14.70 -5.71 4.64
CA ASP A 59 13.46 -5.99 5.38
C ASP A 59 12.22 -5.72 4.51
N VAL A 60 11.19 -6.55 4.68
CA VAL A 60 9.88 -6.40 4.03
C VAL A 60 8.81 -6.33 5.10
N TRP A 61 8.13 -5.20 5.17
CA TRP A 61 7.01 -5.01 6.10
C TRP A 61 5.69 -5.28 5.41
N LEU A 62 4.94 -6.18 6.03
CA LEU A 62 3.60 -6.56 5.60
C LEU A 62 2.63 -6.33 6.77
N PRO A 63 1.36 -6.01 6.53
CA PRO A 63 0.39 -5.96 7.60
C PRO A 63 0.21 -7.35 8.23
N TRP A 64 -0.06 -7.40 9.52
CA TRP A 64 -0.20 -8.66 10.26
C TRP A 64 -1.25 -9.62 9.68
N CYS A 65 -2.28 -9.07 9.01
CA CYS A 65 -3.30 -9.88 8.34
C CYS A 65 -2.80 -10.63 7.10
N GLU A 66 -1.55 -10.43 6.70
CA GLU A 66 -0.86 -11.19 5.65
C GLU A 66 0.10 -12.24 6.21
N ASP A 67 0.23 -12.37 7.53
CA ASP A 67 1.09 -13.36 8.17
C ASP A 67 0.51 -14.79 7.99
N PRO A 68 1.19 -15.67 7.25
CA PRO A 68 0.70 -17.02 7.03
C PRO A 68 0.80 -17.90 8.28
N ALA A 69 1.57 -17.52 9.29
CA ALA A 69 1.71 -18.25 10.55
C ALA A 69 0.68 -17.81 11.61
N ASP A 70 -0.02 -16.68 11.40
CA ASP A 70 -1.00 -16.16 12.36
C ASP A 70 -2.39 -16.79 12.13
N PRO A 71 -2.96 -17.52 13.10
CA PRO A 71 -4.27 -18.18 12.92
C PRO A 71 -5.43 -17.18 12.72
N VAL A 72 -5.33 -15.96 13.26
CA VAL A 72 -6.36 -14.92 13.06
C VAL A 72 -6.29 -14.39 11.64
N SER A 73 -5.09 -14.12 11.15
CA SER A 73 -4.83 -13.74 9.76
C SER A 73 -5.41 -14.77 8.78
N GLN A 74 -5.10 -16.06 8.99
CA GLN A 74 -5.62 -17.14 8.15
C GLN A 74 -7.15 -17.17 8.11
N ARG A 75 -7.82 -17.06 9.28
CA ARG A 75 -9.29 -17.02 9.33
C ARG A 75 -9.86 -15.80 8.63
N LEU A 76 -9.27 -14.63 8.81
CA LEU A 76 -9.71 -13.39 8.14
C LEU A 76 -9.57 -13.52 6.63
N ARG A 77 -8.45 -14.00 6.14
CA ARG A 77 -8.22 -14.21 4.71
C ARG A 77 -9.22 -15.18 4.11
N THR A 78 -9.42 -16.34 4.73
CA THR A 78 -10.41 -17.31 4.25
C THR A 78 -11.79 -16.70 4.12
N ARG A 79 -12.22 -15.88 5.09
CA ARG A 79 -13.51 -15.20 5.05
C ARG A 79 -13.59 -14.12 3.96
N LEU A 80 -12.53 -13.31 3.82
CA LEU A 80 -12.46 -12.27 2.80
C LEU A 80 -12.46 -12.88 1.38
N ASP A 81 -11.71 -13.95 1.17
CA ASP A 81 -11.67 -14.66 -0.11
C ASP A 81 -13.03 -15.27 -0.46
N ALA A 82 -13.71 -15.88 0.51
CA ALA A 82 -15.06 -16.41 0.31
C ALA A 82 -16.06 -15.31 -0.01
N MET A 83 -15.99 -14.18 0.70
CA MET A 83 -16.86 -13.03 0.44
C MET A 83 -16.58 -12.42 -0.94
N ALA A 84 -15.33 -12.22 -1.32
CA ALA A 84 -14.96 -11.68 -2.62
C ALA A 84 -15.46 -12.56 -3.78
N ARG A 85 -15.31 -13.89 -3.66
CA ARG A 85 -15.86 -14.84 -4.64
C ARG A 85 -17.38 -14.76 -4.75
N THR A 86 -18.06 -14.67 -3.60
CA THR A 86 -19.54 -14.55 -3.56
C THR A 86 -19.99 -13.25 -4.22
N LEU A 87 -19.33 -12.12 -3.93
CA LEU A 87 -19.63 -10.83 -4.54
C LEU A 87 -19.36 -10.84 -6.05
N ALA A 88 -18.22 -11.40 -6.47
CA ALA A 88 -17.89 -11.53 -7.88
C ALA A 88 -18.96 -12.33 -8.66
N LEU A 89 -19.40 -13.45 -8.12
CA LEU A 89 -20.46 -14.25 -8.72
C LEU A 89 -21.80 -13.50 -8.74
N ARG A 90 -22.14 -12.80 -7.65
CA ARG A 90 -23.40 -12.06 -7.56
C ARG A 90 -23.50 -10.92 -8.58
N PHE A 91 -22.40 -10.22 -8.79
CA PHE A 91 -22.34 -9.06 -9.68
C PHE A 91 -21.95 -9.40 -11.13
N ALA A 92 -21.51 -10.62 -11.40
CA ALA A 92 -20.99 -11.02 -12.72
C ALA A 92 -21.89 -10.65 -13.90
N ALA A 93 -23.21 -10.75 -13.74
CA ALA A 93 -24.16 -10.45 -14.80
C ALA A 93 -24.75 -9.03 -14.74
N SER A 94 -24.83 -8.41 -13.57
CA SER A 94 -25.50 -7.13 -13.36
C SER A 94 -24.58 -5.93 -13.28
N ASP A 95 -23.35 -6.13 -12.81
CA ASP A 95 -22.34 -5.09 -12.61
C ASP A 95 -20.93 -5.68 -12.73
N PRO A 96 -20.41 -5.82 -13.97
CA PRO A 96 -19.09 -6.39 -14.23
C PRO A 96 -17.94 -5.63 -13.52
N ASP A 97 -18.06 -4.32 -13.32
CA ASP A 97 -17.03 -3.50 -12.68
C ASP A 97 -16.95 -3.85 -11.19
N SER A 98 -18.06 -3.96 -10.49
CA SER A 98 -18.10 -4.42 -9.09
C SER A 98 -17.62 -5.87 -8.95
N ALA A 99 -17.95 -6.75 -9.92
CA ALA A 99 -17.42 -8.11 -9.94
C ALA A 99 -15.88 -8.11 -10.09
N GLN A 100 -15.34 -7.29 -11.00
CA GLN A 100 -13.89 -7.17 -11.19
C GLN A 100 -13.21 -6.58 -9.95
N LEU A 101 -13.82 -5.60 -9.30
CA LEU A 101 -13.31 -5.03 -8.06
C LEU A 101 -13.21 -6.10 -6.94
N ALA A 102 -14.22 -6.93 -6.80
CA ALA A 102 -14.19 -8.05 -5.86
C ALA A 102 -13.07 -9.06 -6.19
N LEU A 103 -12.85 -9.38 -7.47
CA LEU A 103 -11.78 -10.27 -7.91
C LEU A 103 -10.38 -9.69 -7.70
N ASN A 104 -10.22 -8.37 -7.75
CA ASN A 104 -8.91 -7.72 -7.58
C ASN A 104 -8.24 -8.04 -6.24
N SER A 105 -9.01 -8.37 -5.21
CA SER A 105 -8.47 -8.80 -3.92
C SER A 105 -7.95 -10.24 -3.94
N LEU A 106 -8.36 -11.07 -4.91
CA LEU A 106 -8.01 -12.49 -5.02
C LEU A 106 -6.82 -12.76 -5.95
N THR A 107 -6.52 -11.84 -6.90
CA THR A 107 -5.65 -12.13 -8.05
C THR A 107 -4.16 -11.81 -7.83
N ASN A 108 -3.75 -11.44 -6.63
CA ASN A 108 -2.42 -10.87 -6.39
C ASN A 108 -1.41 -11.84 -5.76
N GLU A 109 -1.64 -13.14 -5.84
CA GLU A 109 -0.76 -14.13 -5.21
C GLU A 109 0.68 -14.10 -5.76
N LYS A 110 0.87 -13.84 -7.07
CA LYS A 110 2.22 -13.71 -7.63
C LYS A 110 3.00 -12.57 -6.99
N ALA A 111 2.40 -11.37 -6.89
CA ALA A 111 3.02 -10.23 -6.23
C ALA A 111 3.28 -10.48 -4.75
N MET A 112 2.33 -11.11 -4.06
CA MET A 112 2.49 -11.48 -2.65
C MET A 112 3.60 -12.53 -2.47
N THR A 113 3.78 -13.44 -3.42
CA THR A 113 4.87 -14.42 -3.40
C THR A 113 6.22 -13.70 -3.50
N THR A 114 6.38 -12.73 -4.41
CA THR A 114 7.59 -11.91 -4.49
C THR A 114 7.86 -11.19 -3.18
N LEU A 115 6.86 -10.52 -2.61
CA LEU A 115 7.00 -9.82 -1.32
C LEU A 115 7.40 -10.75 -0.17
N ARG A 116 6.87 -11.98 -0.16
CA ARG A 116 7.16 -12.95 0.90
C ARG A 116 8.48 -13.68 0.73
N GLN A 117 8.94 -13.91 -0.50
CA GLN A 117 10.10 -14.79 -0.73
C GLN A 117 10.87 -14.59 -2.05
N GLY A 118 10.46 -13.62 -2.89
CA GLY A 118 10.97 -13.50 -4.26
C GLY A 118 12.12 -12.51 -4.45
N PHE A 119 12.63 -11.88 -3.40
CA PHE A 119 13.81 -11.00 -3.49
C PHE A 119 15.11 -11.79 -3.40
N ALA A 120 16.19 -11.25 -3.99
CA ALA A 120 17.52 -11.82 -3.84
C ALA A 120 17.96 -11.83 -2.36
N GLY A 121 18.75 -12.82 -1.99
CA GLY A 121 19.25 -12.95 -0.63
C GLY A 121 18.19 -13.40 0.39
N LYS A 122 18.43 -13.03 1.65
CA LYS A 122 17.57 -13.44 2.78
C LYS A 122 16.96 -12.18 3.42
N ALA A 123 15.94 -11.61 2.77
CA ALA A 123 15.20 -10.52 3.38
C ALA A 123 14.46 -10.96 4.65
N THR A 124 14.49 -10.16 5.70
CA THR A 124 13.63 -10.33 6.87
C THR A 124 12.18 -10.01 6.47
N ARG A 125 11.20 -10.73 7.02
CA ARG A 125 9.77 -10.42 6.87
C ARG A 125 9.20 -10.03 8.22
N THR A 126 8.73 -8.79 8.30
CA THR A 126 8.15 -8.24 9.52
C THR A 126 6.66 -7.99 9.31
N TYR A 127 5.83 -8.66 10.10
CA TYR A 127 4.38 -8.46 10.07
C TYR A 127 3.99 -7.42 11.11
N VAL A 128 3.55 -6.25 10.64
CA VAL A 128 3.33 -5.06 11.47
C VAL A 128 1.85 -4.85 11.82
N SER A 129 1.61 -4.32 13.02
CA SER A 129 0.30 -3.87 13.48
C SER A 129 0.46 -2.64 14.38
N ALA A 130 -0.59 -1.84 14.51
CA ALA A 130 -0.62 -0.67 15.40
C ALA A 130 -0.41 -1.03 16.89
N ASP A 131 -0.71 -2.28 17.26
CA ASP A 131 -0.68 -2.75 18.65
C ASP A 131 0.69 -3.29 19.08
N ARG A 132 1.68 -3.30 18.20
CA ARG A 132 3.02 -3.83 18.47
C ARG A 132 4.08 -2.74 18.30
N PRO A 133 5.01 -2.61 19.25
CA PRO A 133 6.13 -1.70 19.07
C PRO A 133 6.95 -2.11 17.84
N VAL A 134 7.19 -1.15 16.97
CA VAL A 134 7.97 -1.33 15.75
C VAL A 134 9.42 -0.94 16.01
N ARG A 135 10.34 -1.58 15.28
CA ARG A 135 11.73 -1.15 15.27
C ARG A 135 11.82 0.28 14.75
N THR A 136 12.42 1.13 15.53
CA THR A 136 12.63 2.55 15.19
C THR A 136 13.97 2.79 14.50
N GLU A 137 14.86 1.78 14.51
CA GLU A 137 16.17 1.84 13.89
C GLU A 137 16.19 0.97 12.65
N LEU A 138 16.16 1.60 11.50
CA LEU A 138 16.31 0.93 10.21
C LEU A 138 17.71 1.19 9.66
N PRO A 139 18.35 0.19 9.04
CA PRO A 139 19.54 0.41 8.26
C PRO A 139 19.28 1.51 7.21
N GLY A 140 20.19 2.46 7.08
CA GLY A 140 20.03 3.58 6.14
C GLY A 140 19.21 4.77 6.65
N LEU A 141 18.34 4.61 7.66
CA LEU A 141 17.49 5.69 8.18
C LEU A 141 17.96 6.15 9.58
N ARG A 142 19.19 6.67 9.66
CA ARG A 142 19.77 7.13 10.93
C ARG A 142 18.94 8.25 11.56
N GLY A 143 18.51 8.03 12.81
CA GLY A 143 17.70 9.00 13.56
C GLY A 143 16.23 9.11 13.13
N GLY A 144 15.81 8.37 12.12
CA GLY A 144 14.41 8.27 11.70
C GLY A 144 13.59 7.39 12.65
N ARG A 145 12.29 7.69 12.75
CA ARG A 145 11.32 6.86 13.46
C ARG A 145 10.16 6.54 12.54
N ILE A 146 9.76 5.28 12.49
CA ILE A 146 8.58 4.86 11.74
C ILE A 146 7.48 4.48 12.73
N TYR A 147 6.31 5.11 12.58
CA TYR A 147 5.14 4.84 13.38
C TYR A 147 4.15 4.01 12.54
N VAL A 148 3.82 2.83 13.01
CA VAL A 148 2.81 1.97 12.38
C VAL A 148 1.45 2.31 12.98
N LEU A 149 0.63 3.02 12.22
CA LEU A 149 -0.69 3.48 12.64
C LEU A 149 -1.81 2.45 12.40
N GLY A 150 -1.52 1.38 11.67
CA GLY A 150 -2.49 0.34 11.31
C GLY A 150 -1.84 -0.85 10.60
N PRO A 151 -2.61 -1.91 10.34
CA PRO A 151 -3.93 -2.16 10.89
C PRO A 151 -3.89 -2.59 12.37
N THR A 152 -4.98 -2.33 13.10
CA THR A 152 -5.17 -2.85 14.46
C THR A 152 -5.43 -4.36 14.43
N ARG A 153 -5.13 -5.06 15.53
CA ARG A 153 -5.50 -6.47 15.72
C ARG A 153 -6.85 -6.64 16.45
N ASP A 154 -7.45 -5.55 16.89
CA ASP A 154 -8.78 -5.57 17.51
C ASP A 154 -9.84 -5.90 16.44
N GLU A 155 -10.32 -7.16 16.46
CA GLU A 155 -11.37 -7.62 15.54
C GLU A 155 -12.67 -6.83 15.70
N ALA A 156 -12.98 -6.28 16.86
CA ALA A 156 -14.17 -5.46 17.08
C ALA A 156 -14.05 -4.12 16.36
N ALA A 157 -12.85 -3.51 16.40
CA ALA A 157 -12.57 -2.30 15.64
C ALA A 157 -12.59 -2.54 14.12
N ILE A 158 -12.03 -3.67 13.66
CA ILE A 158 -12.02 -4.04 12.22
C ILE A 158 -13.45 -4.25 11.69
N ARG A 159 -14.36 -4.82 12.51
CA ARG A 159 -15.75 -5.08 12.09
C ARG A 159 -16.64 -3.84 12.11
N ARG A 160 -16.16 -2.75 12.70
CA ARG A 160 -16.91 -1.52 12.80
C ARG A 160 -16.88 -0.79 11.46
N MET A 161 -18.04 -0.68 10.82
CA MET A 161 -18.18 0.01 9.53
C MET A 161 -18.47 1.50 9.69
N GLU A 162 -19.05 1.88 10.82
CA GLU A 162 -19.41 3.27 11.13
C GLU A 162 -18.61 3.79 12.33
N PRO A 163 -18.21 5.05 12.32
CA PRO A 163 -17.55 5.66 13.47
C PRO A 163 -18.50 5.71 14.67
N THR A 164 -17.95 5.68 15.87
CA THR A 164 -18.73 5.92 17.11
C THR A 164 -19.18 7.38 17.18
N LYS A 165 -20.09 7.72 18.12
CA LYS A 165 -20.50 9.13 18.35
C LYS A 165 -19.34 10.06 18.75
N ALA A 166 -18.26 9.50 19.31
CA ALA A 166 -17.04 10.22 19.68
C ALA A 166 -16.03 10.31 18.52
N GLU A 167 -16.18 9.44 17.51
CA GLU A 167 -15.38 9.39 16.29
C GLU A 167 -16.29 9.80 15.15
N ARG A 168 -15.90 10.77 14.35
CA ARG A 168 -16.65 11.16 13.15
C ARG A 168 -15.69 11.43 12.01
N TRP A 169 -16.18 11.21 10.81
CA TRP A 169 -15.48 11.68 9.63
C TRP A 169 -15.51 13.19 9.58
N LEU A 170 -14.38 13.81 9.28
CA LEU A 170 -14.36 15.24 8.98
C LEU A 170 -15.21 15.49 7.74
N THR A 171 -16.14 16.43 7.81
CA THR A 171 -16.81 16.93 6.61
C THR A 171 -15.80 17.62 5.70
N THR A 172 -16.11 17.76 4.41
CA THR A 172 -15.25 18.47 3.47
C THR A 172 -14.97 19.90 3.92
N GLU A 173 -15.95 20.56 4.57
CA GLU A 173 -15.82 21.91 5.11
C GLU A 173 -14.89 21.94 6.32
N GLU A 174 -15.02 20.98 7.25
CA GLU A 174 -14.17 20.85 8.42
C GLU A 174 -12.73 20.52 8.03
N ALA A 175 -12.54 19.57 7.11
CA ALA A 175 -11.22 19.26 6.55
C ALA A 175 -10.58 20.49 5.89
N GLY A 176 -11.35 21.26 5.12
CA GLY A 176 -10.90 22.48 4.50
C GLY A 176 -10.59 23.61 5.51
N SER A 177 -11.23 23.65 6.68
CA SER A 177 -10.92 24.61 7.73
C SER A 177 -9.65 24.26 8.50
N VAL A 178 -9.46 22.97 8.82
CA VAL A 178 -8.24 22.45 9.48
C VAL A 178 -7.03 22.67 8.57
N LEU A 179 -7.14 22.32 7.29
CA LEU A 179 -6.05 22.52 6.31
C LEU A 179 -5.69 24.01 6.09
N ARG A 180 -6.62 24.93 6.34
CA ARG A 180 -6.36 26.37 6.24
C ARG A 180 -5.76 26.97 7.50
N SER A 181 -5.92 26.34 8.65
CA SER A 181 -5.40 26.82 9.93
C SER A 181 -4.00 26.34 10.26
N GLU A 182 -3.55 25.25 9.63
CA GLU A 182 -2.20 24.71 9.80
C GLU A 182 -1.27 25.25 8.70
N PRO A 183 -0.02 25.59 9.03
CA PRO A 183 0.97 25.92 8.01
C PRO A 183 1.17 24.72 7.09
N SER A 184 1.18 24.97 5.77
CA SER A 184 1.42 23.90 4.79
C SER A 184 2.71 23.16 5.11
N PRO A 185 2.70 21.84 5.29
CA PRO A 185 3.92 21.06 5.60
C PRO A 185 4.93 21.08 4.46
N PHE A 186 4.53 21.52 3.27
CA PHE A 186 5.37 21.55 2.06
C PHE A 186 5.78 22.97 1.66
N GLY A 187 5.35 24.02 2.39
CA GLY A 187 5.55 25.41 2.04
C GLY A 187 4.77 25.86 0.80
N ASP A 188 4.69 27.17 0.60
CA ASP A 188 3.86 27.79 -0.45
C ASP A 188 4.26 27.42 -1.88
N ALA A 189 5.50 27.00 -2.10
CA ALA A 189 6.02 26.59 -3.40
C ALA A 189 5.33 25.34 -3.97
N TYR A 190 4.69 24.53 -3.12
CA TYR A 190 4.00 23.29 -3.49
C TYR A 190 2.47 23.42 -3.46
N GLU A 191 1.94 24.61 -3.18
CA GLU A 191 0.50 24.84 -3.24
C GLU A 191 -0.01 24.83 -4.68
N VAL A 192 -0.96 23.95 -4.97
CA VAL A 192 -1.72 23.95 -6.22
C VAL A 192 -2.99 24.77 -6.01
N ARG A 193 -3.03 25.98 -6.57
CA ARG A 193 -4.24 26.80 -6.57
C ARG A 193 -5.16 26.37 -7.69
N VAL A 194 -6.32 25.82 -7.35
CA VAL A 194 -7.39 25.51 -8.29
C VAL A 194 -8.22 26.80 -8.47
N ARG A 195 -8.16 27.41 -9.64
CA ARG A 195 -9.06 28.50 -10.05
C ARG A 195 -9.99 27.96 -11.13
N ASP A 196 -11.30 28.08 -10.88
CA ASP A 196 -12.38 27.92 -11.88
C ASP A 196 -12.19 26.78 -12.90
N GLY A 197 -11.92 25.56 -12.41
CA GLY A 197 -11.82 24.37 -13.27
C GLY A 197 -10.52 24.23 -14.08
N ALA A 198 -9.57 25.14 -13.96
CA ALA A 198 -8.27 25.05 -14.63
C ALA A 198 -7.13 24.89 -13.61
N THR A 199 -6.31 23.84 -13.78
CA THR A 199 -5.10 23.64 -13.00
C THR A 199 -3.96 24.47 -13.61
N SER A 200 -3.55 25.54 -12.93
CA SER A 200 -2.35 26.30 -13.31
C SER A 200 -1.16 25.76 -12.48
N ARG A 201 -0.22 25.10 -13.12
CA ARG A 201 1.11 24.88 -12.55
C ARG A 201 1.91 26.16 -12.66
N ALA A 202 2.25 26.78 -11.55
CA ALA A 202 3.33 27.76 -11.52
C ALA A 202 4.66 27.00 -11.59
N ALA A 203 5.33 27.09 -12.74
CA ALA A 203 6.73 26.70 -12.85
C ALA A 203 7.58 27.92 -12.46
N THR A 204 8.45 27.76 -11.50
CA THR A 204 9.68 28.57 -11.36
C THR A 204 10.82 27.76 -11.88
#